data_4872a5e68a8ff3a8a9136d55b503de3e
#
_entry.id   4872a5e68a8ff3a8a9136d55b503de3e
#
_cell.length_a   1.000
_cell.length_b   1.000
_cell.length_c   1.000
_cell.angle_alpha   90.00
_cell.angle_beta   90.00
_cell.angle_gamma   90.00
#
_symmetry.space_group_name_H-M   'P 1'
#
loop_
_entity.id
_entity.type
_entity.pdbx_description
1 polymer ?
#
loop_
_entity_poly.entity_id
_entity_poly.type
_entity_poly.pdbx_seq_one_letter_code
_entity_poly.pdbx_strand_id
1 'polypeptide(L)'
;SDSTGETLDRIFLSLKSQFANFSYEKKEFAFVRTEQQIDKIIKECLRVQNSLILYTIVETKLAKYISNQSQKNNVPCFGILGN
;
A
#
# COMPACT_ATOMS: atom_id res chain seq x y z
N SER A 1 -5.59 13.03 4.72
CA SER A 1 -5.11 14.39 4.57
C SER A 1 -4.04 14.43 3.50
N ASP A 2 -3.80 15.62 3.04
CA ASP A 2 -2.85 15.82 1.95
C ASP A 2 -1.44 15.44 2.32
N SER A 3 -1.06 15.67 3.57
CA SER A 3 0.27 15.33 4.03
C SER A 3 0.53 13.83 3.96
N THR A 4 -0.50 13.02 4.15
CA THR A 4 -0.39 11.57 4.04
C THR A 4 -0.05 11.15 2.62
N GLY A 5 -0.74 11.74 1.63
CA GLY A 5 -0.47 11.45 0.24
C GLY A 5 0.92 11.89 -0.17
N GLU A 6 1.36 13.05 0.31
CA GLU A 6 2.71 13.53 0.04
C GLU A 6 3.77 12.58 0.61
N THR A 7 3.54 12.06 1.82
CA THR A 7 4.47 11.14 2.45
C THR A 7 4.64 9.88 1.63
N LEU A 8 3.53 9.31 1.17
CA LEU A 8 3.56 8.13 0.33
C LEU A 8 4.30 8.39 -0.98
N ASP A 9 4.03 9.54 -1.60
CA ASP A 9 4.69 9.90 -2.85
C ASP A 9 6.20 10.04 -2.68
N ARG A 10 6.64 10.66 -1.58
CA ARG A 10 8.07 10.81 -1.31
C ARG A 10 8.75 9.46 -1.13
N ILE A 11 8.12 8.56 -0.40
CA ILE A 11 8.67 7.24 -0.18
C ILE A 11 8.72 6.48 -1.49
N PHE A 12 7.68 6.58 -2.29
CA PHE A 12 7.65 5.94 -3.59
C PHE A 12 8.78 6.44 -4.50
N LEU A 13 9.00 7.75 -4.53
CA LEU A 13 10.09 8.33 -5.32
C LEU A 13 11.46 7.87 -4.83
N SER A 14 11.62 7.75 -3.53
CA SER A 14 12.86 7.25 -2.96
C SER A 14 13.13 5.80 -3.38
N LEU A 15 12.11 4.96 -3.32
CA LEU A 15 12.24 3.57 -3.76
C LEU A 15 12.52 3.49 -5.24
N LYS A 16 11.85 4.30 -6.02
CA LYS A 16 12.03 4.34 -7.47
C LYS A 16 13.47 4.69 -7.84
N SER A 17 14.07 5.65 -7.12
CA SER A 17 15.41 6.08 -7.43
C SER A 17 16.44 4.97 -7.15
N GLN A 18 16.17 4.09 -6.21
CA GLN A 18 17.03 2.97 -5.88
C GLN A 18 16.90 1.82 -6.88
N PHE A 19 15.77 1.74 -7.57
CA PHE A 19 15.50 0.67 -8.52
C PHE A 19 15.21 1.26 -9.89
N ALA A 20 16.22 1.98 -10.41
CA ALA A 20 16.06 2.76 -11.64
C ALA A 20 15.65 1.94 -12.86
N ASN A 21 16.03 0.67 -12.89
CA ASN A 21 15.70 -0.22 -14.02
C ASN A 21 14.41 -1.01 -13.77
N PHE A 22 13.68 -0.64 -12.75
CA PHE A 22 12.48 -1.36 -12.34
C PHE A 22 11.26 -0.78 -13.05
N SER A 23 10.51 -1.65 -13.71
CA SER A 23 9.25 -1.27 -14.33
C SER A 23 8.14 -1.36 -13.28
N TYR A 24 7.33 -0.34 -13.17
CA TYR A 24 6.32 -0.30 -12.14
C TYR A 24 5.03 0.32 -12.64
N GLU A 25 3.96 -0.01 -11.96
CA GLU A 25 2.65 0.60 -12.15
C GLU A 25 2.13 1.03 -10.79
N LYS A 26 1.76 2.28 -10.67
CA LYS A 26 1.27 2.83 -9.41
C LYS A 26 -0.24 2.97 -9.47
N LYS A 27 -0.91 2.42 -8.45
CA LYS A 27 -2.35 2.62 -8.26
C LYS A 27 -2.58 3.19 -6.87
N GLU A 28 -3.42 4.18 -6.79
CA GLU A 28 -3.76 4.82 -5.53
C GLU A 28 -5.20 4.50 -5.16
N PHE A 29 -5.39 4.19 -3.88
CA PHE A 29 -6.71 3.94 -3.34
C PHE A 29 -6.92 4.89 -2.17
N ALA A 30 -7.84 5.82 -2.34
CA ALA A 30 -8.13 6.83 -1.32
C ALA A 30 -9.37 6.42 -0.51
N PHE A 31 -9.42 6.92 0.72
CA PHE A 31 -10.59 6.74 1.59
C PHE A 31 -10.95 5.28 1.82
N VAL A 32 -9.95 4.46 2.09
CA VAL A 32 -10.17 3.07 2.44
C VAL A 32 -10.73 3.01 3.86
N ARG A 33 -11.94 2.51 4.00
CA ARG A 33 -12.65 2.50 5.27
C ARG A 33 -13.31 1.17 5.61
N THR A 34 -13.27 0.21 4.72
CA THR A 34 -13.90 -1.09 4.94
C THR A 34 -12.98 -2.22 4.58
N GLU A 35 -13.25 -3.38 5.17
CA GLU A 35 -12.50 -4.59 4.86
C GLU A 35 -12.71 -5.02 3.41
N GLN A 36 -13.89 -4.79 2.88
CA GLN A 36 -14.17 -5.12 1.48
C GLN A 36 -13.28 -4.34 0.53
N GLN A 37 -13.03 -3.07 0.85
CA GLN A 37 -12.11 -2.27 0.04
C GLN A 37 -10.71 -2.84 0.07
N ILE A 38 -10.27 -3.28 1.25
CA ILE A 38 -8.95 -3.89 1.41
C ILE A 38 -8.86 -5.20 0.61
N ASP A 39 -9.92 -6.00 0.64
CA ASP A 39 -9.94 -7.24 -0.13
C ASP A 39 -9.77 -6.99 -1.61
N LYS A 40 -10.40 -5.93 -2.13
CA LYS A 40 -10.25 -5.57 -3.55
C LYS A 40 -8.80 -5.16 -3.85
N ILE A 41 -8.18 -4.42 -2.96
CA ILE A 41 -6.79 -4.01 -3.13
C ILE A 41 -5.88 -5.23 -3.19
N ILE A 42 -6.08 -6.17 -2.28
CA ILE A 42 -5.29 -7.40 -2.26
C ILE A 42 -5.47 -8.18 -3.56
N LYS A 43 -6.70 -8.30 -4.04
CA LYS A 43 -6.96 -9.01 -5.30
C LYS A 43 -6.24 -8.35 -6.48
N GLU A 44 -6.24 -7.02 -6.51
CA GLU A 44 -5.50 -6.31 -7.56
C GLU A 44 -4.02 -6.60 -7.49
N CYS A 45 -3.46 -6.65 -6.29
CA CYS A 45 -2.04 -6.96 -6.10
C CYS A 45 -1.71 -8.37 -6.58
N LEU A 46 -2.62 -9.33 -6.37
CA LEU A 46 -2.39 -10.70 -6.78
C LEU A 46 -2.41 -10.88 -8.30
N ARG A 47 -3.01 -9.95 -9.02
CA ARG A 47 -3.03 -9.99 -10.48
C ARG A 47 -1.73 -9.51 -11.09
N VAL A 48 -0.90 -8.86 -10.30
CA VAL A 48 0.35 -8.26 -10.78
C VAL A 48 1.50 -8.92 -10.04
N GLN A 49 2.51 -9.34 -10.76
CA GLN A 49 3.71 -9.91 -10.15
C GLN A 49 4.53 -8.81 -9.50
N ASN A 50 5.17 -9.15 -8.39
CA ASN A 50 6.11 -8.24 -7.72
C ASN A 50 5.44 -6.95 -7.26
N SER A 51 4.26 -7.07 -6.67
CA SER A 51 3.57 -5.92 -6.10
C SER A 51 3.91 -5.77 -4.63
N LEU A 52 3.77 -4.55 -4.14
CA LEU A 52 3.86 -4.28 -2.71
C LEU A 52 2.85 -3.20 -2.35
N ILE A 53 2.49 -3.15 -1.09
CA ILE A 53 1.50 -2.20 -0.60
C ILE A 53 2.17 -1.24 0.38
N LEU A 54 1.98 0.04 0.14
CA LEU A 54 2.31 1.09 1.11
C LEU A 54 1.00 1.70 1.56
N TYR A 55 0.76 1.77 2.86
CA TYR A 55 -0.51 2.29 3.34
C TYR A 55 -0.31 3.27 4.49
N THR A 56 -1.30 4.15 4.65
CA THR A 56 -1.36 5.08 5.75
C THR A 56 -2.76 5.01 6.36
N ILE A 57 -3.09 3.87 6.96
CA ILE A 57 -4.38 3.66 7.60
C ILE A 57 -4.21 3.91 9.09
N VAL A 58 -4.96 4.88 9.60
CA VAL A 58 -4.89 5.27 11.01
C VAL A 58 -5.73 4.35 11.90
N GLU A 59 -6.86 3.86 11.37
CA GLU A 59 -7.74 3.00 12.14
C GLU A 59 -7.09 1.64 12.35
N THR A 60 -6.90 1.28 13.64
CA THR A 60 -6.11 0.12 14.03
C THR A 60 -6.64 -1.19 13.48
N LYS A 61 -7.95 -1.38 13.49
CA LYS A 61 -8.54 -2.62 13.02
C LYS A 61 -8.29 -2.84 11.54
N LEU A 62 -8.42 -1.78 10.74
CA LEU A 62 -8.18 -1.88 9.31
C LEU A 62 -6.70 -2.08 9.00
N ALA A 63 -5.83 -1.43 9.77
CA ALA A 63 -4.39 -1.61 9.60
C ALA A 63 -3.99 -3.06 9.87
N LYS A 64 -4.54 -3.66 10.91
CA LYS A 64 -4.29 -5.07 11.19
C LYS A 64 -4.85 -5.97 10.12
N TYR A 65 -6.03 -5.62 9.62
CA TYR A 65 -6.67 -6.42 8.58
C TYR A 65 -5.84 -6.45 7.30
N ILE A 66 -5.39 -5.28 6.85
CA ILE A 66 -4.59 -5.24 5.62
C ILE A 66 -3.26 -5.97 5.80
N SER A 67 -2.64 -5.83 6.97
CA SER A 67 -1.39 -6.51 7.26
C SER A 67 -1.58 -8.04 7.24
N ASN A 68 -2.64 -8.52 7.89
CA ASN A 68 -2.93 -9.95 7.92
C ASN A 68 -3.24 -10.52 6.56
N GLN A 69 -4.07 -9.82 5.78
CA GLN A 69 -4.45 -10.29 4.45
C GLN A 69 -3.27 -10.26 3.50
N SER A 70 -2.44 -9.26 3.60
CA SER A 70 -1.23 -9.18 2.78
C SER A 70 -0.28 -10.32 3.09
N GLN A 71 -0.11 -10.62 4.36
CA GLN A 71 0.77 -11.70 4.78
C GLN A 71 0.25 -13.05 4.29
N LYS A 72 -1.05 -13.28 4.41
CA LYS A 72 -1.66 -14.53 3.93
C LYS A 72 -1.47 -14.73 2.44
N ASN A 73 -1.41 -13.65 1.69
CA ASN A 73 -1.31 -13.70 0.24
C ASN A 73 0.10 -13.42 -0.26
N ASN A 74 1.06 -13.35 0.64
CA ASN A 74 2.47 -13.12 0.31
C ASN A 74 2.71 -11.82 -0.45
N VAL A 75 1.95 -10.78 -0.09
CA VAL A 75 2.12 -9.44 -0.66
C VAL A 75 2.84 -8.59 0.39
N PRO A 76 4.03 -8.08 0.09
CA PRO A 76 4.70 -7.18 1.04
C PRO A 76 3.85 -5.96 1.32
N CYS A 77 3.78 -5.59 2.59
CA CYS A 77 2.89 -4.53 3.04
C CYS A 77 3.60 -3.72 4.11
N PHE A 78 3.67 -2.41 3.90
CA PHE A 78 4.35 -1.51 4.82
C PHE A 78 3.43 -0.39 5.24
N GLY A 79 3.27 -0.23 6.54
CA GLY A 79 2.49 0.86 7.09
C GLY A 79 3.37 2.07 7.33
N ILE A 80 2.87 3.23 6.94
CA ILE A 80 3.57 4.50 7.10
C ILE A 80 2.74 5.38 8.00
N LEU A 81 3.30 5.74 9.13
CA LEU A 81 2.63 6.63 10.06
C LEU A 81 3.09 8.05 9.76
N GLY A 82 2.14 8.84 9.26
CA GLY A 82 2.41 10.25 9.06
C GLY A 82 2.15 10.99 10.35
N ASN A 83 3.04 11.83 10.75
CA ASN A 83 2.84 12.70 11.89
C ASN A 83 2.45 14.08 11.44
#